data_cbfedc20bc68a54f85b5bbc48ddd6f76
#
_entry.id   cbfedc20bc68a54f85b5bbc48ddd6f76
#
_cell.length_a   1.000
_cell.length_b   1.000
_cell.length_c   1.000
_cell.angle_alpha   90.00
_cell.angle_beta   90.00
_cell.angle_gamma   90.00
#
_symmetry.space_group_name_H-M   'P 1'
#
loop_
_entity.id
_entity.type
_entity.pdbx_description
1 polymer ?
#
loop_
_entity_poly.entity_id
_entity_poly.type
_entity_poly.pdbx_seq_one_letter_code
_entity_poly.pdbx_strand_id
1 'polypeptide(L)'
;MPDTFTFTPARKVTERHAMVIALEAPPNAGKTYSGLRLAKGMADAQGKRIAVIDTEGGRTLHLKEQFDFDVVMMAAPHRPDRYLAAAQQAERDGYGALLIDSFSNVWRGIGGVLHWADEELEEYVIRQKGYAQQYNRAFDESKARNAGKQSSLIRPKVAFKFMMAGLLDIRMPIVLSIRGEAAYDADTKKEIFKAHMQKGIGFDVTCRFRLMPDRKGIIDTGDSEKFKMEGSHASIFKNGQQLNEEHGAALNAWATNGALPGAEPDRPTLITEGLIAKVNAVTSEGDLLNALTGDTEAKQMAWLKEKRPELHKRVLDAEAAKVRALASADE
;
A
#
# COMPACT_ATOMS: atom_id res chain seq x y z
N MET A 1 -33.03 -8.42 2.26
CA MET A 1 -33.33 -7.12 2.90
C MET A 1 -32.59 -6.08 2.10
N PRO A 2 -33.12 -4.87 1.89
CA PRO A 2 -32.33 -3.79 1.28
C PRO A 2 -31.15 -3.46 2.18
N ASP A 3 -29.97 -3.24 1.56
CA ASP A 3 -28.78 -2.83 2.29
C ASP A 3 -29.01 -1.48 2.97
N THR A 4 -28.67 -1.39 4.25
CA THR A 4 -28.77 -0.13 5.00
C THR A 4 -27.38 0.52 5.04
N PHE A 5 -27.26 1.71 4.44
CA PHE A 5 -26.00 2.47 4.39
C PHE A 5 -26.00 3.58 5.43
N THR A 6 -24.93 3.66 6.24
CA THR A 6 -24.73 4.72 7.21
C THR A 6 -23.57 5.62 6.78
N PHE A 7 -23.83 6.91 6.57
CA PHE A 7 -22.79 7.88 6.23
C PHE A 7 -22.16 8.44 7.50
N THR A 8 -20.85 8.25 7.64
CA THR A 8 -20.06 8.80 8.74
C THR A 8 -19.25 10.01 8.24
N PRO A 9 -19.26 11.14 8.96
CA PRO A 9 -18.42 12.28 8.61
C PRO A 9 -16.95 11.87 8.47
N ALA A 10 -16.29 12.19 7.34
CA ALA A 10 -14.95 11.75 7.02
C ALA A 10 -13.92 12.04 8.14
N ARG A 11 -14.06 13.18 8.86
CA ARG A 11 -13.20 13.55 9.99
C ARG A 11 -13.33 12.65 11.22
N LYS A 12 -14.38 11.82 11.30
CA LYS A 12 -14.60 10.85 12.37
C LYS A 12 -14.13 9.44 12.01
N VAL A 13 -13.73 9.23 10.77
CA VAL A 13 -13.20 7.96 10.33
C VAL A 13 -11.76 7.84 10.82
N THR A 14 -11.52 6.92 11.73
CA THR A 14 -10.20 6.65 12.33
C THR A 14 -9.54 5.40 11.76
N GLU A 15 -10.23 4.74 10.83
CA GLU A 15 -9.71 3.53 10.20
C GLU A 15 -8.48 3.85 9.36
N ARG A 16 -7.53 2.91 9.36
CA ARG A 16 -6.35 2.98 8.51
C ARG A 16 -6.74 2.93 7.03
N HIS A 17 -6.16 3.79 6.22
CA HIS A 17 -6.32 3.71 4.77
C HIS A 17 -5.61 2.47 4.22
N ALA A 18 -6.26 1.76 3.31
CA ALA A 18 -5.61 0.74 2.51
C ALA A 18 -4.46 1.36 1.71
N MET A 19 -3.32 0.67 1.67
CA MET A 19 -2.13 1.18 0.99
C MET A 19 -1.46 0.08 0.18
N VAL A 20 -1.57 0.21 -1.14
CA VAL A 20 -0.91 -0.66 -2.11
C VAL A 20 0.08 0.18 -2.91
N ILE A 21 1.35 -0.21 -2.87
CA ILE A 21 2.47 0.49 -3.49
C ILE A 21 3.04 -0.37 -4.61
N ALA A 22 3.16 0.15 -5.83
CA ALA A 22 3.77 -0.56 -6.95
C ALA A 22 5.20 -0.06 -7.21
N LEU A 23 6.15 -0.97 -7.24
CA LEU A 23 7.53 -0.75 -7.69
C LEU A 23 7.72 -1.43 -9.04
N GLU A 24 7.66 -0.66 -10.12
CA GLU A 24 7.88 -1.13 -11.48
C GLU A 24 9.34 -0.93 -11.89
N ALA A 25 9.98 -1.95 -12.44
CA ALA A 25 11.32 -1.76 -12.98
C ALA A 25 11.80 -2.90 -13.87
N PRO A 26 12.79 -2.65 -14.74
CA PRO A 26 13.54 -3.68 -15.41
C PRO A 26 14.45 -4.45 -14.42
N PRO A 27 15.15 -5.49 -14.86
CA PRO A 27 16.14 -6.18 -14.05
C PRO A 27 17.21 -5.22 -13.49
N ASN A 28 17.74 -5.54 -12.30
CA ASN A 28 18.83 -4.83 -11.63
C ASN A 28 18.56 -3.36 -11.22
N ALA A 29 17.33 -2.91 -11.25
CA ALA A 29 16.93 -1.56 -10.80
C ALA A 29 16.67 -1.44 -9.28
N GLY A 30 16.89 -2.51 -8.49
CA GLY A 30 16.80 -2.48 -7.04
C GLY A 30 15.39 -2.65 -6.45
N LYS A 31 14.42 -3.24 -7.21
CA LYS A 31 13.02 -3.44 -6.75
C LYS A 31 12.90 -4.10 -5.39
N THR A 32 13.46 -5.31 -5.26
CA THR A 32 13.37 -6.13 -4.04
C THR A 32 13.96 -5.37 -2.84
N TYR A 33 15.15 -4.80 -3.01
CA TYR A 33 15.83 -4.06 -1.96
C TYR A 33 15.04 -2.81 -1.53
N SER A 34 14.59 -2.00 -2.50
CA SER A 34 13.77 -0.82 -2.21
C SER A 34 12.41 -1.18 -1.60
N GLY A 35 11.81 -2.29 -2.05
CA GLY A 35 10.57 -2.83 -1.49
C GLY A 35 10.72 -3.24 -0.03
N LEU A 36 11.79 -3.93 0.32
CA LEU A 36 12.10 -4.31 1.69
C LEU A 36 12.37 -3.09 2.58
N ARG A 37 13.08 -2.07 2.08
CA ARG A 37 13.31 -0.82 2.83
C ARG A 37 12.00 -0.10 3.15
N LEU A 38 11.10 0.04 2.16
CA LEU A 38 9.77 0.61 2.39
C LEU A 38 8.95 -0.23 3.38
N ALA A 39 8.90 -1.55 3.17
CA ALA A 39 8.18 -2.47 4.05
C ALA A 39 8.74 -2.42 5.48
N LYS A 40 10.07 -2.33 5.63
CA LYS A 40 10.73 -2.20 6.93
C LYS A 40 10.29 -0.91 7.64
N GLY A 41 10.34 0.24 6.98
CA GLY A 41 9.90 1.49 7.59
C GLY A 41 8.43 1.47 8.02
N MET A 42 7.56 0.84 7.22
CA MET A 42 6.14 0.69 7.55
C MET A 42 5.91 -0.28 8.71
N ALA A 43 6.64 -1.38 8.79
CA ALA A 43 6.52 -2.38 9.85
C ALA A 43 7.13 -1.88 11.17
N ASP A 44 8.34 -1.31 11.13
CA ASP A 44 9.03 -0.76 12.30
C ASP A 44 8.20 0.32 12.99
N ALA A 45 7.55 1.21 12.21
CA ALA A 45 6.65 2.24 12.74
C ALA A 45 5.44 1.68 13.51
N GLN A 46 5.18 0.38 13.39
CA GLN A 46 4.11 -0.35 14.09
C GLN A 46 4.65 -1.33 15.14
N GLY A 47 5.99 -1.44 15.30
CA GLY A 47 6.63 -2.45 16.13
C GLY A 47 6.36 -3.89 15.66
N LYS A 48 6.21 -4.10 14.34
CA LYS A 48 5.82 -5.37 13.72
C LYS A 48 6.87 -5.86 12.73
N ARG A 49 6.75 -7.13 12.31
CA ARG A 49 7.64 -7.76 11.31
C ARG A 49 7.10 -7.60 9.89
N ILE A 50 7.95 -7.88 8.91
CA ILE A 50 7.64 -7.89 7.49
C ILE A 50 7.26 -9.30 7.06
N ALA A 51 6.19 -9.45 6.27
CA ALA A 51 5.91 -10.67 5.51
C ALA A 51 6.38 -10.50 4.06
N VAL A 52 6.89 -11.59 3.47
CA VAL A 52 7.29 -11.64 2.06
C VAL A 52 6.62 -12.82 1.38
N ILE A 53 5.99 -12.59 0.24
CA ILE A 53 5.59 -13.64 -0.70
C ILE A 53 6.64 -13.66 -1.82
N ASP A 54 7.52 -14.67 -1.79
CA ASP A 54 8.54 -14.90 -2.82
C ASP A 54 8.00 -15.88 -3.87
N THR A 55 7.89 -15.42 -5.10
CA THR A 55 7.45 -16.23 -6.24
C THR A 55 8.59 -16.57 -7.20
N GLU A 56 9.83 -16.24 -6.81
CA GLU A 56 11.04 -16.41 -7.62
C GLU A 56 12.01 -17.46 -7.05
N GLY A 57 11.47 -18.42 -6.29
CA GLY A 57 12.26 -19.56 -5.81
C GLY A 57 13.22 -19.21 -4.68
N GLY A 58 12.86 -18.30 -3.80
CA GLY A 58 13.68 -17.90 -2.66
C GLY A 58 14.71 -16.82 -2.99
N ARG A 59 14.50 -16.08 -4.09
CA ARG A 59 15.41 -15.03 -4.51
C ARG A 59 15.54 -13.88 -3.51
N THR A 60 14.52 -13.64 -2.69
CA THR A 60 14.57 -12.63 -1.62
C THR A 60 15.51 -13.01 -0.48
N LEU A 61 15.80 -14.30 -0.30
CA LEU A 61 16.61 -14.82 0.81
C LEU A 61 18.05 -14.30 0.83
N HIS A 62 18.59 -13.83 -0.30
CA HIS A 62 19.93 -13.22 -0.31
C HIS A 62 20.02 -11.93 0.52
N LEU A 63 18.87 -11.35 0.90
CA LEU A 63 18.78 -10.13 1.71
C LEU A 63 18.49 -10.41 3.20
N LYS A 64 18.38 -11.67 3.61
CA LYS A 64 18.02 -12.06 4.99
C LYS A 64 18.97 -11.56 6.07
N GLU A 65 20.24 -11.32 5.74
CA GLU A 65 21.22 -10.77 6.68
C GLU A 65 21.09 -9.24 6.86
N GLN A 66 20.36 -8.57 5.95
CA GLN A 66 20.16 -7.12 5.96
C GLN A 66 18.77 -6.72 6.47
N PHE A 67 17.79 -7.62 6.33
CA PHE A 67 16.40 -7.39 6.70
C PHE A 67 15.84 -8.58 7.46
N ASP A 68 15.16 -8.30 8.57
CA ASP A 68 14.39 -9.30 9.31
C ASP A 68 12.98 -9.40 8.71
N PHE A 69 12.68 -10.52 8.04
CA PHE A 69 11.38 -10.81 7.44
C PHE A 69 11.05 -12.30 7.48
N ASP A 70 9.76 -12.60 7.53
CA ASP A 70 9.26 -13.95 7.33
C ASP A 70 8.84 -14.13 5.87
N VAL A 71 9.08 -15.31 5.29
CA VAL A 71 8.86 -15.55 3.87
C VAL A 71 8.02 -16.80 3.63
N VAL A 72 7.06 -16.69 2.71
CA VAL A 72 6.42 -17.83 2.06
C VAL A 72 6.93 -17.94 0.62
N MET A 73 7.52 -19.09 0.28
CA MET A 73 7.93 -19.38 -1.10
C MET A 73 6.74 -19.96 -1.86
N MET A 74 6.11 -19.13 -2.68
CA MET A 74 4.93 -19.50 -3.45
C MET A 74 5.33 -20.07 -4.80
N ALA A 75 5.32 -21.39 -4.91
CA ALA A 75 5.48 -22.08 -6.18
C ALA A 75 4.22 -21.96 -7.06
N ALA A 76 4.37 -22.20 -8.38
CA ALA A 76 3.25 -22.32 -9.30
C ALA A 76 2.21 -23.36 -8.81
N PRO A 77 0.93 -23.23 -9.19
CA PRO A 77 0.36 -22.25 -10.10
C PRO A 77 0.15 -20.87 -9.45
N HIS A 78 0.41 -19.80 -10.21
CA HIS A 78 0.29 -18.42 -9.73
C HIS A 78 -1.14 -17.86 -9.90
N ARG A 79 -2.13 -18.57 -9.39
CA ARG A 79 -3.55 -18.16 -9.42
C ARG A 79 -3.78 -16.92 -8.53
N PRO A 80 -4.62 -15.96 -8.96
CA PRO A 80 -4.89 -14.74 -8.19
C PRO A 80 -5.41 -14.97 -6.77
N ASP A 81 -6.27 -15.95 -6.56
CA ASP A 81 -6.84 -16.32 -5.27
C ASP A 81 -5.79 -16.72 -4.22
N ARG A 82 -4.69 -17.35 -4.65
CA ARG A 82 -3.60 -17.74 -3.76
C ARG A 82 -2.84 -16.53 -3.21
N TYR A 83 -2.65 -15.50 -4.02
CA TYR A 83 -2.02 -14.23 -3.57
C TYR A 83 -2.90 -13.52 -2.55
N LEU A 84 -4.21 -13.46 -2.81
CA LEU A 84 -5.14 -12.85 -1.87
C LEU A 84 -5.19 -13.64 -0.56
N ALA A 85 -5.28 -14.97 -0.61
CA ALA A 85 -5.29 -15.82 0.57
C ALA A 85 -4.03 -15.65 1.42
N ALA A 86 -2.84 -15.60 0.78
CA ALA A 86 -1.57 -15.40 1.49
C ALA A 86 -1.47 -13.98 2.10
N ALA A 87 -1.93 -12.95 1.40
CA ALA A 87 -1.95 -11.58 1.91
C ALA A 87 -2.90 -11.43 3.11
N GLN A 88 -4.10 -12.01 3.04
CA GLN A 88 -5.04 -12.05 4.14
C GLN A 88 -4.51 -12.85 5.35
N GLN A 89 -3.75 -13.93 5.10
CA GLN A 89 -3.11 -14.66 6.17
C GLN A 89 -2.04 -13.80 6.87
N ALA A 90 -1.19 -13.11 6.11
CA ALA A 90 -0.19 -12.21 6.68
C ALA A 90 -0.84 -11.09 7.53
N GLU A 91 -1.99 -10.55 7.12
CA GLU A 91 -2.73 -9.57 7.92
C GLU A 91 -3.26 -10.17 9.22
N ARG A 92 -3.88 -11.38 9.17
CA ARG A 92 -4.37 -12.08 10.37
C ARG A 92 -3.24 -12.45 11.35
N ASP A 93 -2.07 -12.78 10.84
CA ASP A 93 -0.89 -13.10 11.64
C ASP A 93 -0.23 -11.85 12.24
N GLY A 94 -0.73 -10.66 11.90
CA GLY A 94 -0.36 -9.39 12.53
C GLY A 94 0.90 -8.75 11.97
N TYR A 95 1.36 -9.11 10.76
CA TYR A 95 2.49 -8.44 10.12
C TYR A 95 2.23 -6.96 9.88
N GLY A 96 3.29 -6.16 9.88
CA GLY A 96 3.22 -4.70 9.72
C GLY A 96 3.21 -4.24 8.28
N ALA A 97 3.78 -5.04 7.37
CA ALA A 97 3.81 -4.80 5.93
C ALA A 97 4.02 -6.10 5.17
N LEU A 98 3.56 -6.15 3.92
CA LEU A 98 3.75 -7.27 3.00
C LEU A 98 4.50 -6.82 1.76
N LEU A 99 5.53 -7.57 1.37
CA LEU A 99 6.17 -7.47 0.05
C LEU A 99 5.78 -8.68 -0.80
N ILE A 100 5.33 -8.47 -2.03
CA ILE A 100 5.10 -9.54 -3.02
C ILE A 100 6.14 -9.42 -4.13
N ASP A 101 7.09 -10.35 -4.19
CA ASP A 101 8.19 -10.36 -5.15
C ASP A 101 8.33 -11.74 -5.85
N SER A 102 7.99 -11.83 -7.11
CA SER A 102 7.50 -10.81 -8.04
C SER A 102 5.98 -10.91 -8.21
N PHE A 103 5.29 -9.79 -8.09
CA PHE A 103 3.84 -9.75 -8.34
C PHE A 103 3.49 -10.03 -9.82
N SER A 104 4.44 -9.83 -10.74
CA SER A 104 4.24 -10.10 -12.17
C SER A 104 3.89 -11.56 -12.49
N ASN A 105 4.22 -12.50 -11.60
CA ASN A 105 3.92 -13.92 -11.81
C ASN A 105 2.42 -14.22 -11.73
N VAL A 106 1.61 -13.41 -11.00
CA VAL A 106 0.14 -13.53 -11.03
C VAL A 106 -0.43 -13.26 -12.42
N TRP A 107 0.27 -12.47 -13.23
CA TRP A 107 -0.17 -12.15 -14.59
C TRP A 107 0.44 -13.06 -15.64
N ARG A 108 1.79 -13.25 -15.64
CA ARG A 108 2.55 -13.95 -16.68
C ARG A 108 3.14 -15.29 -16.26
N GLY A 109 3.14 -15.62 -14.96
CA GLY A 109 3.70 -16.87 -14.46
C GLY A 109 2.83 -18.10 -14.82
N ILE A 110 3.38 -19.29 -14.60
CA ILE A 110 2.67 -20.55 -14.79
C ILE A 110 1.44 -20.58 -13.88
N GLY A 111 0.26 -20.79 -14.44
CA GLY A 111 -1.02 -20.73 -13.74
C GLY A 111 -1.53 -19.30 -13.48
N GLY A 112 -0.79 -18.26 -13.84
CA GLY A 112 -1.23 -16.87 -13.79
C GLY A 112 -2.29 -16.55 -14.84
N VAL A 113 -2.77 -15.32 -14.86
CA VAL A 113 -3.94 -14.89 -15.67
C VAL A 113 -3.82 -15.24 -17.15
N LEU A 114 -2.65 -14.98 -17.75
CA LEU A 114 -2.46 -15.27 -19.19
C LEU A 114 -2.39 -16.77 -19.47
N HIS A 115 -1.63 -17.53 -18.67
CA HIS A 115 -1.54 -18.97 -18.83
C HIS A 115 -2.90 -19.65 -18.57
N TRP A 116 -3.65 -19.18 -17.57
CA TRP A 116 -5.01 -19.67 -17.33
C TRP A 116 -5.95 -19.36 -18.50
N ALA A 117 -5.82 -18.21 -19.15
CA ALA A 117 -6.58 -17.89 -20.34
C ALA A 117 -6.25 -18.84 -21.51
N ASP A 118 -4.98 -19.26 -21.64
CA ASP A 118 -4.58 -20.26 -22.63
C ASP A 118 -5.20 -21.64 -22.31
N GLU A 119 -5.24 -22.07 -21.07
CA GLU A 119 -5.91 -23.29 -20.62
C GLU A 119 -7.43 -23.26 -20.97
N GLU A 120 -8.12 -22.16 -20.64
CA GLU A 120 -9.55 -21.97 -20.98
C GLU A 120 -9.78 -21.98 -22.50
N LEU A 121 -8.83 -21.45 -23.28
CA LEU A 121 -8.90 -21.47 -24.75
C LEU A 121 -8.76 -22.89 -25.30
N GLU A 122 -7.82 -23.68 -24.78
CA GLU A 122 -7.66 -25.09 -25.18
C GLU A 122 -8.94 -25.90 -24.85
N GLU A 123 -9.49 -25.72 -23.66
CA GLU A 123 -10.76 -26.36 -23.30
C GLU A 123 -11.91 -25.94 -24.22
N TYR A 124 -11.98 -24.66 -24.61
CA TYR A 124 -12.96 -24.18 -25.57
C TYR A 124 -12.79 -24.86 -26.93
N VAL A 125 -11.58 -24.97 -27.45
CA VAL A 125 -11.28 -25.60 -28.74
C VAL A 125 -11.66 -27.09 -28.71
N ILE A 126 -11.32 -27.81 -27.63
CA ILE A 126 -11.70 -29.23 -27.45
C ILE A 126 -13.21 -29.40 -27.47
N ARG A 127 -13.95 -28.55 -26.77
CA ARG A 127 -15.41 -28.57 -26.77
C ARG A 127 -16.00 -28.35 -28.19
N GLN A 128 -15.47 -27.35 -28.91
CA GLN A 128 -15.94 -27.07 -30.30
C GLN A 128 -15.64 -28.24 -31.24
N LYS A 129 -14.48 -28.89 -31.10
CA LYS A 129 -14.15 -30.09 -31.86
C LYS A 129 -15.08 -31.24 -31.57
N GLY A 130 -15.42 -31.47 -30.29
CA GLY A 130 -16.40 -32.48 -29.87
C GLY A 130 -17.80 -32.22 -30.46
N TYR A 131 -18.27 -30.97 -30.44
CA TYR A 131 -19.54 -30.60 -31.09
C TYR A 131 -19.49 -30.82 -32.60
N ALA A 132 -18.42 -30.45 -33.28
CA ALA A 132 -18.30 -30.67 -34.71
C ALA A 132 -18.37 -32.17 -35.08
N GLN A 133 -17.71 -33.02 -34.31
CA GLN A 133 -17.77 -34.47 -34.44
C GLN A 133 -19.17 -35.03 -34.20
N GLN A 134 -19.83 -34.61 -33.11
CA GLN A 134 -21.18 -35.06 -32.74
C GLN A 134 -22.21 -34.76 -33.84
N TYR A 135 -22.09 -33.61 -34.50
CA TYR A 135 -23.03 -33.16 -35.55
C TYR A 135 -22.52 -33.36 -36.97
N ASN A 136 -21.46 -34.16 -37.13
CA ASN A 136 -20.82 -34.45 -38.43
C ASN A 136 -20.50 -33.18 -39.26
N ARG A 137 -19.95 -32.17 -38.61
CA ARG A 137 -19.58 -30.88 -39.22
C ARG A 137 -18.06 -30.78 -39.38
N ALA A 138 -17.61 -30.06 -40.42
CA ALA A 138 -16.21 -29.75 -40.58
C ALA A 138 -15.72 -28.86 -39.38
N PHE A 139 -14.58 -29.23 -38.83
CA PHE A 139 -13.94 -28.47 -37.75
C PHE A 139 -12.73 -27.68 -38.26
N ASP A 140 -12.72 -26.39 -38.00
CA ASP A 140 -11.58 -25.49 -38.27
C ASP A 140 -11.04 -24.98 -36.92
N GLU A 141 -9.89 -25.49 -36.53
CA GLU A 141 -9.25 -25.16 -35.27
C GLU A 141 -8.86 -23.69 -35.20
N SER A 142 -8.33 -23.12 -36.29
CA SER A 142 -7.88 -21.70 -36.32
C SER A 142 -9.09 -20.77 -36.09
N LYS A 143 -10.20 -21.07 -36.71
CA LYS A 143 -11.47 -20.35 -36.54
C LYS A 143 -11.97 -20.46 -35.09
N ALA A 144 -11.95 -21.69 -34.54
CA ALA A 144 -12.35 -21.94 -33.16
C ALA A 144 -11.44 -21.16 -32.15
N ARG A 145 -10.13 -21.20 -32.31
CA ARG A 145 -9.19 -20.44 -31.48
C ARG A 145 -9.47 -18.94 -31.55
N ASN A 146 -9.66 -18.38 -32.73
CA ASN A 146 -9.96 -16.95 -32.89
C ASN A 146 -11.28 -16.56 -32.21
N ALA A 147 -12.32 -17.40 -32.34
CA ALA A 147 -13.61 -17.16 -31.68
C ALA A 147 -13.54 -17.27 -30.15
N GLY A 148 -12.74 -18.20 -29.61
CA GLY A 148 -12.58 -18.42 -28.17
C GLY A 148 -11.67 -17.41 -27.45
N LYS A 149 -10.82 -16.69 -28.17
CA LYS A 149 -9.72 -15.89 -27.62
C LYS A 149 -10.15 -14.80 -26.64
N GLN A 150 -11.27 -14.13 -26.86
CA GLN A 150 -11.76 -13.10 -25.95
C GLN A 150 -12.48 -13.70 -24.74
N SER A 151 -13.31 -14.74 -24.97
CA SER A 151 -14.07 -15.38 -23.88
C SER A 151 -13.17 -16.10 -22.89
N SER A 152 -12.07 -16.70 -23.32
CA SER A 152 -11.10 -17.37 -22.45
C SER A 152 -10.42 -16.43 -21.45
N LEU A 153 -10.34 -15.14 -21.75
CA LEU A 153 -9.78 -14.11 -20.84
C LEU A 153 -10.75 -13.65 -19.76
N ILE A 154 -12.05 -13.93 -19.87
CA ILE A 154 -13.07 -13.37 -18.98
C ILE A 154 -12.85 -13.87 -17.54
N ARG A 155 -12.87 -15.18 -17.33
CA ARG A 155 -12.75 -15.79 -16.00
C ARG A 155 -11.44 -15.46 -15.31
N PRO A 156 -10.26 -15.58 -15.94
CA PRO A 156 -8.99 -15.20 -15.33
C PRO A 156 -8.90 -13.72 -14.95
N LYS A 157 -9.42 -12.82 -15.81
CA LYS A 157 -9.44 -11.38 -15.52
C LYS A 157 -10.40 -11.01 -14.39
N VAL A 158 -11.54 -11.69 -14.30
CA VAL A 158 -12.48 -11.50 -13.19
C VAL A 158 -11.83 -11.93 -11.88
N ALA A 159 -11.15 -13.08 -11.84
CA ALA A 159 -10.41 -13.52 -10.66
C ALA A 159 -9.31 -12.53 -10.25
N PHE A 160 -8.59 -11.97 -11.23
CA PHE A 160 -7.61 -10.92 -10.97
C PHE A 160 -8.24 -9.65 -10.36
N LYS A 161 -9.39 -9.22 -10.88
CA LYS A 161 -10.12 -8.07 -10.31
C LYS A 161 -10.57 -8.32 -8.87
N PHE A 162 -11.08 -9.52 -8.57
CA PHE A 162 -11.44 -9.89 -7.19
C PHE A 162 -10.23 -9.90 -6.27
N MET A 163 -9.10 -10.41 -6.72
CA MET A 163 -7.85 -10.35 -5.94
C MET A 163 -7.46 -8.90 -5.67
N MET A 164 -7.42 -8.03 -6.68
CA MET A 164 -7.05 -6.63 -6.49
C MET A 164 -8.00 -5.90 -5.54
N ALA A 165 -9.31 -6.12 -5.67
CA ALA A 165 -10.30 -5.57 -4.74
C ALA A 165 -10.03 -6.06 -3.31
N GLY A 166 -9.79 -7.36 -3.12
CA GLY A 166 -9.47 -7.92 -1.81
C GLY A 166 -8.15 -7.42 -1.23
N LEU A 167 -7.13 -7.14 -2.05
CA LEU A 167 -5.89 -6.51 -1.58
C LEU A 167 -6.12 -5.07 -1.10
N LEU A 168 -7.05 -4.33 -1.72
CA LEU A 168 -7.44 -2.99 -1.29
C LEU A 168 -8.29 -2.99 0.00
N ASP A 169 -8.93 -4.10 0.34
CA ASP A 169 -9.65 -4.24 1.62
C ASP A 169 -8.70 -4.53 2.79
N ILE A 170 -7.48 -5.00 2.53
CA ILE A 170 -6.45 -5.27 3.53
C ILE A 170 -5.92 -3.95 4.09
N ARG A 171 -5.86 -3.83 5.42
CA ARG A 171 -5.37 -2.62 6.11
C ARG A 171 -3.85 -2.64 6.31
N MET A 172 -3.22 -3.80 6.26
CA MET A 172 -1.77 -3.92 6.24
C MET A 172 -1.21 -3.35 4.92
N PRO A 173 -0.18 -2.49 4.93
CA PRO A 173 0.46 -2.00 3.72
C PRO A 173 1.03 -3.12 2.84
N ILE A 174 0.86 -3.00 1.54
CA ILE A 174 1.32 -3.98 0.57
C ILE A 174 2.24 -3.31 -0.46
N VAL A 175 3.42 -3.87 -0.66
CA VAL A 175 4.38 -3.46 -1.69
C VAL A 175 4.40 -4.53 -2.79
N LEU A 176 4.11 -4.11 -4.02
CA LEU A 176 4.09 -4.97 -5.20
C LEU A 176 5.37 -4.74 -6.02
N SER A 177 6.22 -5.76 -6.14
CA SER A 177 7.38 -5.74 -7.04
C SER A 177 6.95 -6.21 -8.42
N ILE A 178 6.95 -5.30 -9.39
CA ILE A 178 6.47 -5.53 -10.76
C ILE A 178 7.64 -5.47 -11.73
N ARG A 179 7.81 -6.53 -12.50
CA ARG A 179 8.78 -6.58 -13.60
C ARG A 179 8.27 -5.81 -14.81
N GLY A 180 9.18 -5.25 -15.57
CA GLY A 180 8.90 -4.65 -16.85
C GLY A 180 10.16 -4.51 -17.69
N GLU A 181 9.97 -4.10 -18.93
CA GLU A 181 11.02 -3.98 -19.93
C GLU A 181 10.80 -2.72 -20.79
N ALA A 182 11.86 -2.22 -21.36
CA ALA A 182 11.75 -1.26 -22.46
C ALA A 182 11.12 -1.96 -23.67
N ALA A 183 10.16 -1.29 -24.28
CA ALA A 183 9.47 -1.75 -25.48
C ALA A 183 9.32 -0.59 -26.45
N TYR A 184 9.27 -0.89 -27.74
CA TYR A 184 9.03 0.12 -28.76
C TYR A 184 7.54 0.13 -29.09
N ASP A 185 6.93 1.31 -29.03
CA ASP A 185 5.56 1.52 -29.45
C ASP A 185 5.55 1.86 -30.94
N ALA A 186 4.99 0.97 -31.74
CA ALA A 186 4.98 1.09 -33.20
C ALA A 186 4.08 2.28 -33.69
N ASP A 187 3.05 2.63 -32.91
CA ASP A 187 2.10 3.67 -33.27
C ASP A 187 2.68 5.06 -32.98
N THR A 188 3.29 5.22 -31.80
CA THR A 188 3.88 6.50 -31.38
C THR A 188 5.34 6.66 -31.80
N LYS A 189 5.97 5.60 -32.28
CA LYS A 189 7.42 5.53 -32.62
C LYS A 189 8.34 5.96 -31.46
N LYS A 190 7.93 5.65 -30.23
CA LYS A 190 8.67 5.99 -29.02
C LYS A 190 9.02 4.74 -28.23
N GLU A 191 10.12 4.82 -27.49
CA GLU A 191 10.43 3.84 -26.48
C GLU A 191 9.50 4.05 -25.26
N ILE A 192 8.83 2.99 -24.85
CA ILE A 192 7.92 2.97 -23.72
C ILE A 192 8.36 1.90 -22.72
N PHE A 193 7.98 2.06 -21.46
CA PHE A 193 8.13 1.00 -20.47
C PHE A 193 6.87 0.14 -20.44
N LYS A 194 7.04 -1.18 -20.63
CA LYS A 194 5.96 -2.16 -20.58
C LYS A 194 6.06 -2.98 -19.30
N ALA A 195 5.21 -2.67 -18.33
CA ALA A 195 5.07 -3.50 -17.14
C ALA A 195 4.50 -4.88 -17.50
N HIS A 196 5.00 -5.93 -16.84
CA HIS A 196 4.51 -7.31 -16.98
C HIS A 196 3.25 -7.52 -16.14
N MET A 197 2.25 -6.70 -16.37
CA MET A 197 0.98 -6.66 -15.64
C MET A 197 -0.17 -6.23 -16.54
N GLN A 198 -1.38 -6.27 -16.01
CA GLN A 198 -2.55 -5.69 -16.67
C GLN A 198 -2.36 -4.19 -16.88
N LYS A 199 -2.74 -3.69 -18.06
CA LYS A 199 -2.82 -2.25 -18.31
C LYS A 199 -3.77 -1.62 -17.30
N GLY A 200 -3.36 -0.50 -16.69
CA GLY A 200 -4.19 0.23 -15.75
C GLY A 200 -3.98 -0.12 -14.27
N ILE A 201 -3.10 -1.07 -13.92
CA ILE A 201 -2.80 -1.36 -12.49
C ILE A 201 -2.40 -0.09 -11.71
N GLY A 202 -1.84 0.90 -12.38
CA GLY A 202 -1.53 2.20 -11.78
C GLY A 202 -2.76 2.94 -11.23
N PHE A 203 -3.98 2.62 -11.67
CA PHE A 203 -5.22 3.20 -11.12
C PHE A 203 -5.65 2.50 -9.82
N ASP A 204 -5.23 1.23 -9.64
CA ASP A 204 -5.62 0.41 -8.50
C ASP A 204 -4.65 0.52 -7.32
N VAL A 205 -3.55 1.28 -7.45
CA VAL A 205 -2.53 1.41 -6.40
C VAL A 205 -2.49 2.84 -5.83
N THR A 206 -2.15 2.95 -4.54
CA THR A 206 -2.02 4.24 -3.84
C THR A 206 -0.89 5.06 -4.42
N CYS A 207 0.27 4.44 -4.65
CA CYS A 207 1.39 5.08 -5.32
C CYS A 207 2.17 4.09 -6.20
N ARG A 208 2.84 4.63 -7.21
CA ARG A 208 3.64 3.87 -8.16
C ARG A 208 4.99 4.55 -8.37
N PHE A 209 6.05 3.75 -8.34
CA PHE A 209 7.41 4.17 -8.66
C PHE A 209 7.95 3.33 -9.79
N ARG A 210 8.51 3.96 -10.81
CA ARG A 210 9.32 3.30 -11.82
C ARG A 210 10.80 3.52 -11.50
N LEU A 211 11.49 2.44 -11.13
CA LEU A 211 12.90 2.46 -10.82
C LEU A 211 13.73 2.14 -12.05
N MET A 212 14.87 2.80 -12.18
CA MET A 212 15.77 2.66 -13.34
C MET A 212 17.09 1.97 -12.93
N PRO A 213 17.71 1.17 -13.82
CA PRO A 213 18.94 0.44 -13.49
C PRO A 213 20.16 1.33 -13.23
N ASP A 214 20.23 2.47 -13.91
CA ASP A 214 21.30 3.48 -13.77
C ASP A 214 21.19 4.29 -12.48
N ARG A 215 19.99 4.32 -11.88
CA ARG A 215 19.67 5.02 -10.63
C ARG A 215 18.90 4.10 -9.67
N LYS A 216 19.56 3.05 -9.20
CA LYS A 216 18.92 2.01 -8.37
C LYS A 216 18.21 2.57 -7.15
N GLY A 217 16.90 2.39 -7.11
CA GLY A 217 16.05 2.83 -6.00
C GLY A 217 15.82 4.35 -5.90
N ILE A 218 16.33 5.15 -6.85
CA ILE A 218 16.15 6.61 -6.85
C ILE A 218 14.75 6.98 -7.39
N ILE A 219 14.09 7.89 -6.71
CA ILE A 219 12.78 8.42 -7.07
C ILE A 219 12.94 9.53 -8.12
N ASP A 220 12.14 9.47 -9.17
CA ASP A 220 12.00 10.53 -10.15
C ASP A 220 10.57 11.09 -10.12
N THR A 221 10.35 12.10 -9.29
CA THR A 221 9.03 12.73 -9.12
C THR A 221 8.72 13.75 -10.22
N GLY A 222 9.70 14.11 -11.04
CA GLY A 222 9.52 15.07 -12.14
C GLY A 222 8.87 14.47 -13.39
N ASP A 223 8.72 13.14 -13.43
CA ASP A 223 8.17 12.41 -14.57
C ASP A 223 6.92 11.63 -14.14
N SER A 224 5.75 12.08 -14.61
CA SER A 224 4.46 11.43 -14.31
C SER A 224 4.35 9.99 -14.81
N GLU A 225 5.19 9.59 -15.77
CA GLU A 225 5.30 8.20 -16.23
C GLU A 225 6.07 7.32 -15.23
N LYS A 226 6.95 7.92 -14.40
CA LYS A 226 7.78 7.21 -13.44
C LYS A 226 7.27 7.29 -12.02
N PHE A 227 6.45 8.29 -11.72
CA PHE A 227 5.91 8.52 -10.40
C PHE A 227 4.42 8.84 -10.45
N LYS A 228 3.62 8.11 -9.67
CA LYS A 228 2.23 8.43 -9.43
C LYS A 228 2.03 8.54 -7.93
N MET A 229 1.56 9.68 -7.50
CA MET A 229 1.06 9.90 -6.17
C MET A 229 0.10 11.08 -6.15
N GLU A 230 -1.02 10.93 -5.44
CA GLU A 230 -2.03 11.98 -5.40
C GLU A 230 -1.68 13.07 -4.38
N GLY A 231 -1.78 14.32 -4.81
CA GLY A 231 -1.87 15.54 -4.03
C GLY A 231 -0.91 15.66 -2.85
N SER A 232 -1.44 15.57 -1.66
CA SER A 232 -0.76 15.83 -0.39
C SER A 232 0.36 14.84 -0.04
N HIS A 233 0.39 13.65 -0.64
CA HIS A 233 1.39 12.61 -0.37
C HIS A 233 2.70 12.85 -1.13
N ALA A 234 2.64 13.65 -2.19
CA ALA A 234 3.83 13.96 -2.99
C ALA A 234 4.95 14.59 -2.14
N SER A 235 4.60 15.28 -1.04
CA SER A 235 5.58 15.88 -0.13
C SER A 235 6.43 14.86 0.64
N ILE A 236 5.98 13.60 0.76
CA ILE A 236 6.76 12.50 1.35
C ILE A 236 8.01 12.22 0.51
N PHE A 237 7.90 12.39 -0.80
CA PHE A 237 8.95 12.00 -1.74
C PHE A 237 9.56 13.23 -2.41
N LYS A 238 10.88 13.36 -2.28
CA LYS A 238 11.64 14.40 -2.97
C LYS A 238 12.36 13.81 -4.18
N ASN A 239 12.39 14.56 -5.26
CA ASN A 239 13.08 14.13 -6.48
C ASN A 239 14.56 13.82 -6.21
N GLY A 240 15.05 12.73 -6.76
CA GLY A 240 16.43 12.31 -6.63
C GLY A 240 16.79 11.60 -5.31
N GLN A 241 15.86 11.44 -4.39
CA GLN A 241 16.09 10.65 -3.17
C GLN A 241 16.00 9.15 -3.46
N GLN A 242 16.75 8.36 -2.71
CA GLN A 242 16.63 6.91 -2.71
C GLN A 242 15.48 6.49 -1.78
N LEU A 243 14.62 5.56 -2.26
CA LEU A 243 13.59 4.93 -1.44
C LEU A 243 14.23 4.28 -0.21
N ASN A 244 13.73 4.61 0.97
CA ASN A 244 14.27 4.17 2.24
C ASN A 244 13.18 3.94 3.29
N GLU A 245 13.61 3.59 4.50
CA GLU A 245 12.76 3.28 5.64
C GLU A 245 11.98 4.50 6.14
N GLU A 246 12.55 5.71 6.03
CA GLU A 246 11.87 6.96 6.41
C GLU A 246 10.65 7.22 5.55
N HIS A 247 10.74 6.94 4.24
CA HIS A 247 9.59 7.01 3.35
C HIS A 247 8.50 6.00 3.74
N GLY A 248 8.89 4.78 4.15
CA GLY A 248 7.96 3.78 4.65
C GLY A 248 7.26 4.21 5.93
N ALA A 249 8.00 4.72 6.90
CA ALA A 249 7.46 5.26 8.15
C ALA A 249 6.51 6.43 7.90
N ALA A 250 6.88 7.32 6.98
CA ALA A 250 6.08 8.47 6.58
C ALA A 250 4.75 8.06 5.93
N LEU A 251 4.78 7.08 5.03
CA LEU A 251 3.56 6.50 4.45
C LEU A 251 2.67 5.84 5.51
N ASN A 252 3.29 5.13 6.47
CA ASN A 252 2.55 4.54 7.58
C ASN A 252 1.85 5.60 8.43
N ALA A 253 2.53 6.68 8.80
CA ALA A 253 1.97 7.78 9.56
C ALA A 253 0.79 8.42 8.80
N TRP A 254 0.93 8.66 7.51
CA TRP A 254 -0.16 9.15 6.68
C TRP A 254 -1.36 8.21 6.68
N ALA A 255 -1.15 6.90 6.50
CA ALA A 255 -2.25 5.93 6.42
C ALA A 255 -3.02 5.79 7.74
N THR A 256 -2.37 6.05 8.88
CA THR A 256 -2.98 5.89 10.21
C THR A 256 -3.61 7.17 10.75
N ASN A 257 -3.08 8.35 10.42
CA ASN A 257 -3.49 9.61 11.03
C ASN A 257 -4.05 10.62 10.03
N GLY A 258 -3.94 10.35 8.72
CA GLY A 258 -4.23 11.33 7.67
C GLY A 258 -3.30 12.55 7.68
N ALA A 259 -2.30 12.55 8.57
CA ALA A 259 -1.30 13.60 8.67
C ALA A 259 -0.13 13.30 7.73
N LEU A 260 0.29 14.30 6.97
CA LEU A 260 1.49 14.22 6.15
C LEU A 260 2.73 14.37 7.01
N PRO A 261 3.75 13.52 6.85
CA PRO A 261 5.06 13.78 7.42
C PRO A 261 5.62 15.08 6.82
N GLY A 262 5.95 16.02 7.68
CA GLY A 262 6.46 17.33 7.27
C GLY A 262 5.40 18.36 6.87
N ALA A 263 4.10 18.06 6.95
CA ALA A 263 3.11 19.10 7.12
C ALA A 263 3.39 19.74 8.50
N GLU A 264 3.70 21.01 8.53
CA GLU A 264 3.71 21.74 9.79
C GLU A 264 2.35 21.47 10.47
N PRO A 265 2.35 21.10 11.76
CA PRO A 265 1.11 20.92 12.48
C PRO A 265 0.23 22.14 12.27
N ASP A 266 -1.05 21.97 12.00
CA ASP A 266 -1.95 23.09 11.83
C ASP A 266 -1.92 23.94 13.10
N ARG A 267 -2.15 25.23 12.94
CA ARG A 267 -2.10 26.17 14.06
C ARG A 267 -2.84 25.71 15.34
N PRO A 268 -4.03 25.07 15.22
CA PRO A 268 -4.70 24.44 16.38
C PRO A 268 -3.87 23.36 17.06
N THR A 269 -3.22 22.48 16.30
CA THR A 269 -2.38 21.41 16.84
C THR A 269 -1.14 21.96 17.51
N LEU A 270 -0.49 22.97 16.92
CA LEU A 270 0.67 23.68 17.54
C LEU A 270 0.29 24.34 18.86
N ILE A 271 -0.90 24.98 18.92
CA ILE A 271 -1.42 25.56 20.15
C ILE A 271 -1.63 24.47 21.22
N THR A 272 -2.24 23.33 20.81
CA THR A 272 -2.51 22.21 21.73
C THR A 272 -1.21 21.62 22.29
N GLU A 273 -0.22 21.37 21.45
CA GLU A 273 1.08 20.82 21.85
C GLU A 273 1.85 21.81 22.75
N GLY A 274 1.78 23.11 22.43
CA GLY A 274 2.35 24.15 23.29
C GLY A 274 1.73 24.20 24.68
N LEU A 275 0.41 24.06 24.78
CA LEU A 275 -0.31 24.00 26.07
C LEU A 275 0.03 22.72 26.83
N ILE A 276 0.08 21.56 26.17
CA ILE A 276 0.46 20.28 26.78
C ILE A 276 1.91 20.33 27.27
N ALA A 277 2.83 20.94 26.51
CA ALA A 277 4.21 21.12 26.92
C ALA A 277 4.34 21.97 28.19
N LYS A 278 3.54 23.05 28.32
CA LYS A 278 3.47 23.87 29.53
C LYS A 278 2.98 23.07 30.74
N VAL A 279 1.90 22.32 30.59
CA VAL A 279 1.37 21.42 31.62
C VAL A 279 2.43 20.40 32.07
N ASN A 280 3.13 19.79 31.13
CA ASN A 280 4.14 18.77 31.45
C ASN A 280 5.40 19.35 32.13
N ALA A 281 5.74 20.60 31.86
CA ALA A 281 6.89 21.28 32.44
C ALA A 281 6.67 21.69 33.92
N VAL A 282 5.46 21.66 34.41
CA VAL A 282 5.12 22.03 35.80
C VAL A 282 5.65 21.00 36.78
N THR A 283 6.19 21.48 37.92
CA THR A 283 6.78 20.63 38.98
C THR A 283 6.03 20.67 40.28
N SER A 284 5.04 21.58 40.44
CA SER A 284 4.20 21.67 41.65
C SER A 284 2.71 21.82 41.32
N GLU A 285 1.83 21.39 42.22
CA GLU A 285 0.39 21.57 42.03
C GLU A 285 -0.03 23.04 41.92
N GLY A 286 0.63 23.94 42.67
CA GLY A 286 0.35 25.37 42.61
C GLY A 286 0.65 26.00 41.25
N ASP A 287 1.72 25.56 40.61
CA ASP A 287 2.09 26.03 39.27
C ASP A 287 1.18 25.44 38.20
N LEU A 288 0.64 24.26 38.42
CA LEU A 288 -0.27 23.61 37.47
C LEU A 288 -1.57 24.40 37.30
N LEU A 289 -2.13 24.94 38.41
CA LEU A 289 -3.31 25.81 38.39
C LEU A 289 -3.05 27.07 37.54
N ASN A 290 -1.83 27.55 37.48
CA ASN A 290 -1.47 28.75 36.74
C ASN A 290 -1.06 28.48 35.29
N ALA A 291 -0.71 27.23 34.94
CA ALA A 291 -0.15 26.87 33.64
C ALA A 291 -1.07 27.17 32.44
N LEU A 292 -2.40 27.10 32.64
CA LEU A 292 -3.42 27.32 31.61
C LEU A 292 -4.29 28.58 31.84
N THR A 293 -4.03 29.36 32.91
CA THR A 293 -4.85 30.52 33.31
C THR A 293 -4.28 31.86 32.85
N GLY A 294 -3.07 31.89 32.24
CA GLY A 294 -2.53 33.10 31.63
C GLY A 294 -3.47 33.64 30.51
N ASP A 295 -3.47 34.94 30.27
CA ASP A 295 -4.36 35.60 29.30
C ASP A 295 -4.30 34.95 27.90
N THR A 296 -3.14 34.54 27.46
CA THR A 296 -2.93 33.88 26.17
C THR A 296 -3.47 32.45 26.19
N GLU A 297 -3.14 31.69 27.22
CA GLU A 297 -3.52 30.28 27.40
C GLU A 297 -5.04 30.16 27.57
N ALA A 298 -5.63 31.02 28.38
CA ALA A 298 -7.08 31.06 28.58
C ALA A 298 -7.86 31.35 27.29
N LYS A 299 -7.37 32.29 26.45
CA LYS A 299 -7.92 32.56 25.11
C LYS A 299 -7.76 31.37 24.17
N GLN A 300 -6.61 30.71 24.19
CA GLN A 300 -6.36 29.52 23.38
C GLN A 300 -7.25 28.35 23.81
N MET A 301 -7.39 28.12 25.11
CA MET A 301 -8.29 27.09 25.65
C MET A 301 -9.75 27.34 25.28
N ALA A 302 -10.22 28.60 25.41
CA ALA A 302 -11.59 28.97 25.03
C ALA A 302 -11.83 28.76 23.53
N TRP A 303 -10.85 29.14 22.70
CA TRP A 303 -10.93 28.95 21.25
C TRP A 303 -10.90 27.48 20.87
N LEU A 304 -10.04 26.65 21.47
CA LEU A 304 -10.02 25.20 21.25
C LEU A 304 -11.35 24.56 21.69
N LYS A 305 -11.90 24.96 22.82
CA LYS A 305 -13.21 24.46 23.32
C LYS A 305 -14.30 24.69 22.29
N GLU A 306 -14.34 25.87 21.68
CA GLU A 306 -15.39 26.24 20.72
C GLU A 306 -15.16 25.59 19.33
N LYS A 307 -13.95 25.62 18.82
CA LYS A 307 -13.63 25.29 17.43
C LYS A 307 -13.06 23.87 17.23
N ARG A 308 -12.39 23.32 18.24
CA ARG A 308 -11.68 22.03 18.16
C ARG A 308 -11.81 21.27 19.50
N PRO A 309 -13.02 20.86 19.88
CA PRO A 309 -13.29 20.23 21.17
C PRO A 309 -12.46 18.97 21.43
N GLU A 310 -12.07 18.23 20.39
CA GLU A 310 -11.19 17.07 20.48
C GLU A 310 -9.77 17.44 20.93
N LEU A 311 -9.24 18.57 20.46
CA LEU A 311 -7.92 19.07 20.86
C LEU A 311 -7.97 19.69 22.25
N HIS A 312 -9.05 20.40 22.58
CA HIS A 312 -9.29 20.89 23.94
C HIS A 312 -9.28 19.74 24.96
N LYS A 313 -9.97 18.63 24.64
CA LYS A 313 -9.98 17.45 25.50
C LYS A 313 -8.59 16.86 25.71
N ARG A 314 -7.72 16.82 24.68
CA ARG A 314 -6.33 16.36 24.82
C ARG A 314 -5.54 17.16 25.84
N VAL A 315 -5.73 18.49 25.90
CA VAL A 315 -5.07 19.34 26.91
C VAL A 315 -5.58 19.01 28.30
N LEU A 316 -6.90 18.85 28.48
CA LEU A 316 -7.50 18.48 29.78
C LEU A 316 -7.06 17.07 30.23
N ASP A 317 -6.96 16.12 29.33
CA ASP A 317 -6.48 14.77 29.63
C ASP A 317 -5.01 14.80 30.10
N ALA A 318 -4.16 15.63 29.47
CA ALA A 318 -2.78 15.85 29.88
C ALA A 318 -2.68 16.53 31.26
N GLU A 319 -3.51 17.54 31.53
CA GLU A 319 -3.61 18.18 32.83
C GLU A 319 -4.00 17.19 33.92
N ALA A 320 -5.04 16.40 33.70
CA ALA A 320 -5.50 15.37 34.63
C ALA A 320 -4.45 14.29 34.88
N ALA A 321 -3.68 13.93 33.87
CA ALA A 321 -2.55 12.99 34.01
C ALA A 321 -1.43 13.59 34.88
N LYS A 322 -1.12 14.89 34.70
CA LYS A 322 -0.09 15.57 35.47
C LYS A 322 -0.50 15.74 36.94
N VAL A 323 -1.76 16.08 37.24
CA VAL A 323 -2.30 16.11 38.61
C VAL A 323 -2.04 14.77 39.31
N ARG A 324 -2.40 13.67 38.67
CA ARG A 324 -2.19 12.32 39.24
C ARG A 324 -0.71 12.02 39.49
N ALA A 325 0.15 12.43 38.58
CA ALA A 325 1.59 12.21 38.70
C ALA A 325 2.22 13.03 39.83
N LEU A 326 1.77 14.27 40.06
CA LEU A 326 2.24 15.10 41.17
C LEU A 326 1.75 14.58 42.51
N ALA A 327 0.47 14.21 42.62
CA ALA A 327 -0.08 13.60 43.84
C ALA A 327 0.59 12.28 44.26
N SER A 328 1.05 11.48 43.29
CA SER A 328 1.79 10.25 43.58
C SER A 328 3.27 10.44 43.90
N ALA A 329 3.82 11.64 43.73
CA ALA A 329 5.20 11.97 44.07
C ALA A 329 5.36 12.54 45.50
N ASP A 330 4.24 12.95 46.12
CA ASP A 330 4.19 13.47 47.51
C ASP A 330 3.84 12.39 48.54
N GLU A 331 3.58 11.12 48.10
CA GLU A 331 3.47 9.91 48.95
C GLU A 331 4.82 9.16 49.02
#